data_913436564a2967d7afe08b78c9e7c95b
#
_entry.id   913436564a2967d7afe08b78c9e7c95b
#
_cell.length_a   1.000
_cell.length_b   1.000
_cell.length_c   1.000
_cell.angle_alpha   90.00
_cell.angle_beta   90.00
_cell.angle_gamma   90.00
#
_symmetry.space_group_name_H-M   'P 1'
#
loop_
_entity.id
_entity.type
_entity.pdbx_description
1 polymer ?
#
loop_
_entity_poly.entity_id
_entity_poly.type
_entity_poly.pdbx_seq_one_letter_code
_entity_poly.pdbx_strand_id
1 'polypeptide(L)'
;NELSGFTRRRKLDSPTNVSIEIARIAFDLFKRNYSWPKPLRGIGVRGADLCPADCAVQLGFFSNEEKREKLEHIDKAVDTLRQRYGYRSVQRAVVYTDPALGGINAYDDHNIHPVGYFHTA
;
A
#
# COMPACT_ATOMS: atom_id res chain seq x y z
N ASN A 1 29.56 -0.07 5.21
CA ASN A 1 28.11 0.17 4.97
C ASN A 1 27.29 -0.89 5.68
N GLU A 2 26.96 -0.66 6.95
CA GLU A 2 26.04 -1.51 7.69
C GLU A 2 24.60 -1.22 7.22
N LEU A 3 24.03 -2.15 6.49
CA LEU A 3 22.61 -2.13 6.16
C LEU A 3 21.86 -2.64 7.39
N SER A 4 21.19 -1.75 8.08
CA SER A 4 20.29 -2.10 9.17
C SER A 4 18.84 -1.96 8.72
N GLY A 5 17.98 -2.84 9.19
CA GLY A 5 16.55 -2.80 8.91
C GLY A 5 15.75 -3.08 10.16
N PHE A 6 14.49 -2.67 10.16
CA PHE A 6 13.56 -3.04 11.21
C PHE A 6 12.19 -3.36 10.63
N THR A 7 11.45 -4.21 11.30
CA THR A 7 10.07 -4.55 10.96
C THR A 7 9.18 -4.24 12.15
N ARG A 8 8.02 -3.67 11.89
CA ARG A 8 6.98 -3.43 12.89
C ARG A 8 5.65 -3.95 12.37
N ARG A 9 4.83 -4.44 13.27
CA ARG A 9 3.49 -4.97 12.96
C ARG A 9 2.44 -4.25 13.78
N ARG A 10 1.27 -4.13 13.23
CA ARG A 10 0.07 -3.65 13.91
C ARG A 10 -1.12 -4.48 13.44
N LYS A 11 -1.89 -4.99 14.38
CA LYS A 11 -3.18 -5.59 14.07
C LYS A 11 -4.18 -4.48 13.77
N LEU A 12 -5.01 -4.68 12.76
CA LEU A 12 -6.12 -3.79 12.44
C LEU A 12 -7.36 -4.23 13.22
N ASP A 13 -8.20 -3.27 13.59
CA ASP A 13 -9.46 -3.54 14.28
C ASP A 13 -10.46 -4.24 13.35
N SER A 14 -10.38 -3.93 12.05
CA SER A 14 -11.14 -4.58 10.99
C SER A 14 -10.25 -4.82 9.77
N PRO A 15 -10.44 -5.92 9.03
CA PRO A 15 -9.79 -6.12 7.74
C PRO A 15 -10.12 -4.99 6.77
N THR A 16 -9.19 -4.60 5.94
CA THR A 16 -9.40 -3.58 4.91
C THR A 16 -8.59 -3.87 3.66
N ASN A 17 -9.15 -3.57 2.51
CA ASN A 17 -8.51 -3.54 1.19
C ASN A 17 -8.38 -2.09 0.67
N VAL A 18 -8.81 -1.11 1.46
CA VAL A 18 -8.77 0.30 1.08
C VAL A 18 -7.35 0.85 1.16
N SER A 19 -6.77 1.24 0.03
CA SER A 19 -5.37 1.64 -0.08
C SER A 19 -5.00 2.83 0.81
N ILE A 20 -5.88 3.82 0.97
CA ILE A 20 -5.59 4.97 1.82
C ILE A 20 -5.58 4.63 3.31
N GLU A 21 -6.38 3.66 3.75
CA GLU A 21 -6.37 3.19 5.14
C GLU A 21 -5.06 2.46 5.44
N ILE A 22 -4.67 1.54 4.56
CA ILE A 22 -3.40 0.82 4.66
C ILE A 22 -2.22 1.81 4.70
N ALA A 23 -2.21 2.79 3.78
CA ALA A 23 -1.16 3.80 3.71
C ALA A 23 -1.06 4.64 4.99
N ARG A 24 -2.18 5.09 5.56
CA ARG A 24 -2.21 5.86 6.81
C ARG A 24 -1.67 5.06 7.98
N ILE A 25 -2.10 3.82 8.13
CA ILE A 25 -1.66 2.94 9.21
C ILE A 25 -0.17 2.64 9.09
N ALA A 26 0.30 2.33 7.89
CA ALA A 26 1.71 2.09 7.62
C ALA A 26 2.57 3.34 7.92
N PHE A 27 2.10 4.52 7.51
CA PHE A 27 2.78 5.78 7.76
C PHE A 27 2.84 6.14 9.26
N ASP A 28 1.74 5.95 10.00
CA ASP A 28 1.70 6.16 11.44
C ASP A 28 2.63 5.19 12.17
N LEU A 29 2.64 3.93 11.76
CA LEU A 29 3.53 2.92 12.32
C LEU A 29 5.00 3.28 12.06
N PHE A 30 5.31 3.75 10.86
CA PHE A 30 6.63 4.24 10.49
C PHE A 30 7.03 5.45 11.35
N LYS A 31 6.23 6.50 11.43
CA LYS A 31 6.53 7.73 12.18
C LYS A 31 6.79 7.48 13.67
N ARG A 32 6.07 6.53 14.26
CA ARG A 32 6.25 6.18 15.69
C ARG A 32 7.55 5.42 15.99
N ASN A 33 8.13 4.78 14.98
CA ASN A 33 9.25 3.86 15.17
C ASN A 33 10.54 4.29 14.46
N TYR A 34 10.51 5.40 13.71
CA TYR A 34 11.68 5.87 12.99
C TYR A 34 11.95 7.35 13.25
N SER A 35 13.12 7.65 13.78
CA SER A 35 13.56 9.00 14.18
C SER A 35 14.56 9.62 13.21
N TRP A 36 14.65 9.12 11.99
CA TRP A 36 15.55 9.64 10.94
C TRP A 36 17.04 9.68 11.30
N PRO A 37 17.60 8.64 11.93
CA PRO A 37 19.04 8.62 12.26
C PRO A 37 19.91 8.48 11.00
N LYS A 38 19.38 7.91 9.93
CA LYS A 38 20.05 7.69 8.63
C LYS A 38 19.04 7.80 7.48
N PRO A 39 19.49 8.10 6.24
CA PRO A 39 18.63 8.02 5.08
C PRO A 39 18.04 6.61 4.88
N LEU A 40 16.81 6.54 4.41
CA LEU A 40 16.14 5.27 4.08
C LEU A 40 16.55 4.81 2.68
N ARG A 41 16.86 3.52 2.54
CA ARG A 41 17.10 2.89 1.25
C ARG A 41 15.82 2.30 0.65
N GLY A 42 14.92 1.81 1.48
CA GLY A 42 13.68 1.21 1.01
C GLY A 42 12.67 1.06 2.13
N ILE A 43 11.41 1.05 1.75
CA ILE A 43 10.25 0.84 2.62
C ILE A 43 9.38 -0.23 1.98
N GLY A 44 8.93 -1.20 2.77
CA GLY A 44 7.98 -2.22 2.35
C GLY A 44 6.76 -2.25 3.25
N VAL A 45 5.61 -2.51 2.67
CA VAL A 45 4.36 -2.75 3.40
C VAL A 45 3.85 -4.14 3.05
N ARG A 46 3.46 -4.91 4.06
CA ARG A 46 2.96 -6.27 3.89
C ARG A 46 1.65 -6.46 4.63
N GLY A 47 0.62 -6.96 3.93
CA GLY A 47 -0.58 -7.51 4.54
C GLY A 47 -0.33 -8.93 5.06
N ALA A 48 -0.84 -9.25 6.23
CA ALA A 48 -0.82 -10.58 6.84
C ALA A 48 -2.22 -10.91 7.35
N ASP A 49 -2.47 -12.19 7.61
CA ASP A 49 -3.75 -12.69 8.08
C ASP A 49 -4.91 -12.28 7.13
N LEU A 50 -4.69 -12.51 5.83
CA LEU A 50 -5.65 -12.15 4.81
C LEU A 50 -6.91 -12.99 4.95
N CYS A 51 -8.06 -12.37 4.74
CA CYS A 51 -9.35 -13.05 4.66
C CYS A 51 -10.02 -12.75 3.30
N PRO A 52 -10.89 -13.63 2.82
CA PRO A 52 -11.69 -13.36 1.63
C PRO A 52 -12.54 -12.09 1.79
N ALA A 53 -12.87 -11.43 0.67
CA ALA A 53 -13.63 -10.18 0.69
C ALA A 53 -15.05 -10.33 1.24
N ASP A 54 -15.60 -11.55 1.18
CA ASP A 54 -16.90 -11.96 1.67
C ASP A 54 -16.90 -12.51 3.11
N CYS A 55 -15.73 -12.49 3.78
CA CYS A 55 -15.68 -12.94 5.16
C CYS A 55 -16.53 -12.02 6.05
N ALA A 56 -17.26 -12.62 6.98
CA ALA A 56 -18.03 -11.89 7.97
C ALA A 56 -17.06 -11.05 8.85
N VAL A 57 -17.10 -9.74 8.69
CA VAL A 57 -16.32 -8.82 9.50
C VAL A 57 -17.21 -8.27 10.60
N GLN A 58 -16.79 -8.41 11.84
CA GLN A 58 -17.46 -7.73 12.93
C GLN A 58 -17.20 -6.23 12.82
N LEU A 59 -18.22 -5.49 12.38
CA LEU A 59 -18.14 -4.04 12.27
C LEU A 59 -18.09 -3.42 13.67
N GLY A 60 -17.10 -2.59 13.89
CA GLY A 60 -17.06 -1.77 15.10
C GLY A 60 -18.19 -0.72 15.07
N PHE A 61 -18.79 -0.44 16.20
CA PHE A 61 -19.87 0.55 16.35
C PHE A 61 -19.52 1.97 15.83
N PHE A 62 -18.22 2.23 15.58
CA PHE A 62 -17.72 3.52 15.10
C PHE A 62 -17.16 3.46 13.67
N SER A 63 -17.34 2.34 12.96
CA SER A 63 -16.90 2.24 11.57
C SER A 63 -17.88 3.00 10.65
N ASN A 64 -17.36 3.97 9.90
CA ASN A 64 -18.15 4.65 8.88
C ASN A 64 -18.13 3.81 7.59
N GLU A 65 -19.02 2.84 7.53
CA GLU A 65 -19.10 1.85 6.45
C GLU A 65 -19.41 2.51 5.10
N GLU A 66 -20.31 3.49 5.08
CA GLU A 66 -20.62 4.25 3.87
C GLU A 66 -19.36 4.93 3.28
N LYS A 67 -18.50 5.45 4.15
CA LYS A 67 -17.24 6.06 3.71
C LYS A 67 -16.27 5.02 3.17
N ARG A 68 -16.21 3.83 3.77
CA ARG A 68 -15.35 2.73 3.30
C ARG A 68 -15.79 2.23 1.95
N GLU A 69 -17.08 1.99 1.74
CA GLU A 69 -17.62 1.59 0.44
C GLU A 69 -17.27 2.61 -0.65
N LYS A 70 -17.41 3.90 -0.36
CA LYS A 70 -17.00 4.96 -1.30
C LYS A 70 -15.51 4.88 -1.64
N LEU A 71 -14.65 4.65 -0.65
CA LEU A 71 -13.21 4.53 -0.88
C LEU A 71 -12.85 3.27 -1.67
N GLU A 72 -13.51 2.15 -1.43
CA GLU A 72 -13.33 0.93 -2.23
C GLU A 72 -13.78 1.12 -3.68
N HIS A 73 -14.89 1.80 -3.90
CA HIS A 73 -15.34 2.14 -5.25
C HIS A 73 -14.36 3.06 -5.97
N ILE A 74 -13.77 4.03 -5.27
CA ILE A 74 -12.73 4.90 -5.82
C ILE A 74 -11.49 4.09 -6.20
N ASP A 75 -11.01 3.21 -5.32
CA ASP A 75 -9.85 2.36 -5.60
C ASP A 75 -10.10 1.46 -6.83
N LYS A 76 -11.26 0.81 -6.92
CA LYS A 76 -11.66 0.00 -8.10
C LYS A 76 -11.71 0.83 -9.40
N ALA A 77 -12.27 2.05 -9.33
CA ALA A 77 -12.32 2.94 -10.48
C ALA A 77 -10.91 3.38 -10.93
N VAL A 78 -10.04 3.72 -9.98
CA VAL A 78 -8.63 4.06 -10.27
C VAL A 78 -7.89 2.89 -10.89
N ASP A 79 -8.08 1.67 -10.38
CA ASP A 79 -7.44 0.48 -10.92
C ASP A 79 -7.92 0.20 -12.37
N THR A 80 -9.22 0.35 -12.64
CA THR A 80 -9.77 0.21 -13.99
C THR A 80 -9.18 1.22 -14.96
N LEU A 81 -9.05 2.48 -14.53
CA LEU A 81 -8.44 3.54 -15.35
C LEU A 81 -6.96 3.26 -15.62
N ARG A 82 -6.23 2.83 -14.60
CA ARG A 82 -4.81 2.48 -14.73
C ARG A 82 -4.58 1.26 -15.63
N GLN A 83 -5.43 0.26 -15.57
CA GLN A 83 -5.37 -0.90 -16.47
C GLN A 83 -5.60 -0.48 -17.93
N ARG A 84 -6.50 0.47 -18.17
CA ARG A 84 -6.86 0.91 -19.52
C ARG A 84 -5.90 1.94 -20.10
N TYR A 85 -5.41 2.87 -19.29
CA TYR A 85 -4.65 4.04 -19.74
C TYR A 85 -3.21 4.09 -19.22
N GLY A 86 -2.79 3.07 -18.46
CA GLY A 86 -1.47 2.99 -17.84
C GLY A 86 -1.43 3.51 -16.41
N TYR A 87 -0.43 3.05 -15.67
CA TYR A 87 -0.29 3.31 -14.23
C TYR A 87 -0.28 4.80 -13.87
N ARG A 88 0.31 5.64 -14.72
CA ARG A 88 0.44 7.09 -14.48
C ARG A 88 -0.80 7.91 -14.86
N SER A 89 -1.83 7.31 -15.44
CA SER A 89 -3.04 8.02 -15.87
C SER A 89 -3.80 8.69 -14.72
N VAL A 90 -3.75 8.09 -13.53
CA VAL A 90 -4.35 8.64 -12.31
C VAL A 90 -3.32 8.59 -11.19
N GLN A 91 -2.94 9.74 -10.67
CA GLN A 91 -1.98 9.88 -9.59
C GLN A 91 -2.51 10.79 -8.49
N ARG A 92 -2.00 10.61 -7.28
CA ARG A 92 -2.32 11.51 -6.15
C ARG A 92 -1.49 12.80 -6.29
N ALA A 93 -2.09 13.95 -6.00
CA ALA A 93 -1.41 15.24 -6.10
C ALA A 93 -0.11 15.32 -5.27
N VAL A 94 -0.04 14.60 -4.14
CA VAL A 94 1.16 14.52 -3.30
C VAL A 94 2.39 14.00 -4.05
N VAL A 95 2.20 13.21 -5.11
CA VAL A 95 3.31 12.70 -5.95
C VAL A 95 4.05 13.83 -6.65
N TYR A 96 3.37 14.94 -6.93
CA TYR A 96 3.96 16.10 -7.61
C TYR A 96 4.67 17.08 -6.68
N THR A 97 4.64 16.86 -5.36
CA THR A 97 5.39 17.69 -4.40
C THR A 97 6.88 17.43 -4.42
N ASP A 98 7.29 16.23 -4.85
CA ASP A 98 8.69 15.85 -5.05
C ASP A 98 8.85 15.13 -6.40
N PRO A 99 9.38 15.82 -7.44
CA PRO A 99 9.52 15.24 -8.77
C PRO A 99 10.43 14.00 -8.83
N ALA A 100 11.44 13.92 -7.95
CA ALA A 100 12.35 12.78 -7.92
C ALA A 100 11.63 11.53 -7.38
N LEU A 101 10.91 11.66 -6.27
CA LEU A 101 10.10 10.57 -5.71
C LEU A 101 8.87 10.28 -6.56
N GLY A 102 8.25 11.31 -7.13
CA GLY A 102 7.08 11.18 -8.00
C GLY A 102 7.35 10.48 -9.33
N GLY A 103 8.61 10.52 -9.79
CA GLY A 103 9.07 9.81 -10.98
C GLY A 103 9.25 8.29 -10.78
N ILE A 104 9.32 7.81 -9.54
CA ILE A 104 9.49 6.39 -9.22
C ILE A 104 8.22 5.64 -9.66
N ASN A 105 8.39 4.69 -10.58
CA ASN A 105 7.34 3.77 -10.94
C ASN A 105 7.58 2.44 -10.24
N ALA A 106 6.92 2.25 -9.12
CA ALA A 106 7.06 1.02 -8.34
C ALA A 106 6.67 -0.25 -9.12
N TYR A 107 5.94 -0.13 -10.21
CA TYR A 107 5.56 -1.25 -11.06
C TYR A 107 6.70 -1.63 -12.03
N ASP A 108 7.36 -0.64 -12.61
CA ASP A 108 8.46 -0.87 -13.55
C ASP A 108 9.79 -1.12 -12.84
N ASP A 109 9.98 -0.51 -11.66
CA ASP A 109 11.20 -0.65 -10.86
C ASP A 109 11.27 -1.98 -10.10
N HIS A 110 10.16 -2.74 -10.02
CA HIS A 110 10.12 -4.07 -9.44
C HIS A 110 10.53 -5.18 -10.41
N ASN A 111 11.56 -4.94 -11.20
CA ASN A 111 12.18 -5.95 -12.07
C ASN A 111 12.95 -7.05 -11.32
N ILE A 112 12.75 -7.21 -10.02
CA ILE A 112 13.33 -8.30 -9.22
C ILE A 112 12.27 -9.39 -8.93
N HIS A 113 11.33 -9.58 -9.82
CA HIS A 113 10.63 -10.86 -9.83
C HIS A 113 11.40 -11.80 -10.75
N PRO A 114 11.99 -12.87 -10.22
CA PRO A 114 12.48 -13.95 -11.06
C PRO A 114 11.24 -14.60 -11.71
N VAL A 115 10.79 -14.03 -12.80
CA VAL A 115 9.67 -14.54 -13.61
C VAL A 115 9.91 -15.98 -14.07
N GLY A 116 11.16 -16.45 -13.99
CA GLY A 116 11.57 -17.79 -14.38
C GLY A 116 11.42 -18.89 -13.32
N TYR A 117 11.13 -18.56 -12.06
CA TYR A 117 11.10 -19.59 -11.00
C TYR A 117 9.77 -20.34 -10.87
N PHE A 118 8.70 -19.88 -11.49
CA PHE A 118 7.38 -20.49 -11.38
C PHE A 118 6.78 -20.98 -12.70
N HIS A 119 7.51 -20.96 -13.78
CA HIS A 119 7.16 -21.66 -15.01
C HIS A 119 7.83 -23.04 -15.01
N THR A 120 7.39 -23.92 -14.16
CA THR A 120 7.48 -25.34 -14.42
C THR A 120 6.26 -25.77 -15.20
N ALA A 121 6.53 -26.35 -16.35
CA ALA A 121 5.64 -26.90 -17.35
C ALA A 121 4.39 -27.62 -16.80
#